data_dcee6fec35f3ca9f19e794b04b663484
#
_entry.id   dcee6fec35f3ca9f19e794b04b663484
#
_cell.length_a   1.000
_cell.length_b   1.000
_cell.length_c   1.000
_cell.angle_alpha   90.00
_cell.angle_beta   90.00
_cell.angle_gamma   90.00
#
_symmetry.space_group_name_H-M   'P 1'
#
loop_
_entity.id
_entity.type
_entity.pdbx_description
1 polymer ?
#
loop_
_entity_poly.entity_id
_entity_poly.type
_entity_poly.pdbx_seq_one_letter_code
_entity_poly.pdbx_strand_id
1 'polypeptide(L)'
;MGDEMDFNPYYGVFPYRDFIKTEGIPIVEAYAVDCHTVALEPWERLGGLGAYVHLAGKSDFLSAYVVEIPPGGELKPEQHMHDELMHVISGRGATVIEDPNGKKHSFEWGPTAIFGIPMNAKHQIFNGSGTEPARLAAVTDLPIIFNIFHRPEFIFDNPFTFPERSETDRYYEGEGEFRKIKPGRHQWETNFVPDLVNFELPPWIARGAAGNNIQFLLGDSSMHCHISQFFEGTYKKAHAHNAGAHIFCVTGEGYSLLWKEGENPVEARRVDWKPGTLYAPPDGPTYHQHFNVSQEQSRYLVFDFGGSRYPVLDSKMWIYENMDRSETAGGMQIEYEDEDPRIHELFEEELAKRGLRSRMHEFIPSRTA
;
A
#
# COMPACT_ATOMS: atom_id res chain seq x y z
N MET A 1 29.15 -24.73 -31.14
CA MET A 1 29.82 -23.67 -30.40
C MET A 1 28.81 -22.54 -30.32
N GLY A 2 28.10 -22.48 -29.18
CA GLY A 2 27.16 -21.40 -28.92
C GLY A 2 27.98 -20.14 -28.66
N ASP A 3 27.60 -19.05 -29.33
CA ASP A 3 28.09 -17.72 -28.99
C ASP A 3 27.77 -17.49 -27.51
N GLU A 4 28.79 -17.54 -26.65
CA GLU A 4 28.75 -16.86 -25.37
C GLU A 4 28.57 -15.38 -25.72
N MET A 5 27.33 -14.88 -25.60
CA MET A 5 27.10 -13.45 -25.71
C MET A 5 27.95 -12.78 -24.63
N ASP A 6 28.91 -12.02 -25.08
CA ASP A 6 29.77 -11.17 -24.23
C ASP A 6 28.88 -10.09 -23.63
N PHE A 7 28.20 -10.41 -22.50
CA PHE A 7 27.33 -9.46 -21.83
C PHE A 7 28.18 -8.30 -21.36
N ASN A 8 27.82 -7.10 -21.81
CA ASN A 8 28.41 -5.88 -21.30
C ASN A 8 28.33 -5.93 -19.75
N PRO A 9 29.44 -5.84 -19.02
CA PRO A 9 29.48 -5.97 -17.56
C PRO A 9 28.62 -4.92 -16.83
N TYR A 10 28.15 -3.91 -17.53
CA TYR A 10 27.20 -2.92 -17.02
C TYR A 10 25.73 -3.29 -17.22
N TYR A 11 25.44 -4.40 -17.92
CA TYR A 11 24.08 -4.92 -17.98
C TYR A 11 23.76 -5.71 -16.72
N GLY A 12 22.61 -5.44 -16.11
CA GLY A 12 22.13 -6.17 -14.94
C GLY A 12 22.71 -5.70 -13.60
N VAL A 13 23.21 -4.46 -13.54
CA VAL A 13 23.51 -3.81 -12.27
C VAL A 13 22.21 -3.23 -11.69
N PHE A 14 21.82 -3.71 -10.51
CA PHE A 14 20.61 -3.30 -9.81
C PHE A 14 20.99 -2.72 -8.44
N PRO A 15 21.37 -1.42 -8.37
CA PRO A 15 21.95 -0.84 -7.15
C PRO A 15 21.09 -1.04 -5.91
N TYR A 16 19.77 -0.85 -6.01
CA TYR A 16 18.85 -1.12 -4.91
C TYR A 16 18.86 -2.60 -4.50
N ARG A 17 18.72 -3.50 -5.47
CA ARG A 17 18.69 -4.96 -5.21
C ARG A 17 20.00 -5.46 -4.60
N ASP A 18 21.12 -4.88 -5.01
CA ASP A 18 22.42 -5.23 -4.45
C ASP A 18 22.56 -4.65 -3.03
N PHE A 19 22.10 -3.42 -2.80
CA PHE A 19 22.11 -2.81 -1.47
C PHE A 19 21.32 -3.65 -0.45
N ILE A 20 20.07 -4.01 -0.73
CA ILE A 20 19.23 -4.74 0.24
C ILE A 20 19.80 -6.13 0.58
N LYS A 21 20.60 -6.77 -0.29
CA LYS A 21 21.32 -8.00 0.01
C LYS A 21 22.39 -7.77 1.08
N THR A 22 22.98 -6.56 1.12
CA THR A 22 24.00 -6.23 2.14
C THR A 22 23.41 -6.02 3.53
N GLU A 23 22.10 -5.78 3.64
CA GLU A 23 21.39 -5.59 4.91
C GLU A 23 21.28 -6.89 5.73
N GLY A 24 21.51 -8.06 5.11
CA GLY A 24 21.60 -9.34 5.80
C GLY A 24 20.29 -9.91 6.34
N ILE A 25 19.15 -9.31 6.00
CA ILE A 25 17.82 -9.76 6.40
C ILE A 25 17.11 -10.50 5.26
N PRO A 26 16.05 -11.30 5.55
CA PRO A 26 15.30 -11.99 4.52
C PRO A 26 14.73 -11.04 3.44
N ILE A 27 14.74 -11.51 2.19
CA ILE A 27 14.03 -10.89 1.07
C ILE A 27 12.95 -11.88 0.65
N VAL A 28 11.70 -11.56 0.99
CA VAL A 28 10.55 -12.42 0.72
C VAL A 28 9.94 -12.05 -0.63
N GLU A 29 9.88 -13.00 -1.56
CA GLU A 29 9.23 -12.83 -2.85
C GLU A 29 7.97 -13.70 -2.93
N ALA A 30 6.80 -13.06 -3.02
CA ALA A 30 5.51 -13.74 -3.06
C ALA A 30 4.43 -12.86 -3.69
N TYR A 31 3.28 -13.43 -4.07
CA TYR A 31 2.11 -12.65 -4.49
C TYR A 31 1.36 -12.02 -3.31
N ALA A 32 1.48 -12.64 -2.12
CA ALA A 32 0.93 -12.11 -0.88
C ALA A 32 1.79 -12.55 0.31
N VAL A 33 1.88 -11.70 1.32
CA VAL A 33 2.63 -11.94 2.55
C VAL A 33 1.75 -11.58 3.75
N ASP A 34 1.67 -12.48 4.72
CA ASP A 34 1.04 -12.18 6.01
C ASP A 34 2.06 -11.46 6.91
N CYS A 35 1.85 -10.15 7.11
CA CYS A 35 2.76 -9.31 7.89
C CYS A 35 2.78 -9.68 9.38
N HIS A 36 1.77 -10.39 9.90
CA HIS A 36 1.79 -10.87 11.29
C HIS A 36 2.76 -12.03 11.49
N THR A 37 2.99 -12.85 10.46
CA THR A 37 3.68 -14.13 10.60
C THR A 37 4.93 -14.27 9.74
N VAL A 38 5.22 -13.31 8.86
CA VAL A 38 6.44 -13.33 8.05
C VAL A 38 7.67 -13.45 8.93
N ALA A 39 8.61 -14.32 8.53
CA ALA A 39 9.86 -14.52 9.25
C ALA A 39 10.74 -13.27 9.17
N LEU A 40 11.26 -12.85 10.31
CA LEU A 40 12.12 -11.67 10.46
C LEU A 40 13.46 -12.09 11.08
N GLU A 41 14.52 -11.40 10.70
CA GLU A 41 15.88 -11.59 11.23
C GLU A 41 16.43 -10.26 11.76
N PRO A 42 17.46 -10.31 12.63
CA PRO A 42 18.07 -9.10 13.16
C PRO A 42 18.53 -8.15 12.08
N TRP A 43 18.04 -6.91 12.13
CA TRP A 43 18.36 -5.86 11.17
C TRP A 43 19.31 -4.84 11.80
N GLU A 44 20.58 -4.97 11.49
CA GLU A 44 21.61 -4.16 12.17
C GLU A 44 21.40 -2.65 11.93
N ARG A 45 21.03 -2.24 10.72
CA ARG A 45 20.83 -0.82 10.41
C ARG A 45 19.71 -0.23 11.27
N LEU A 46 18.55 -0.87 11.36
CA LEU A 46 17.40 -0.36 12.12
C LEU A 46 17.44 -0.69 13.61
N GLY A 47 18.12 -1.73 14.03
CA GLY A 47 18.20 -2.14 15.43
C GLY A 47 17.02 -3.01 15.93
N GLY A 48 16.11 -3.41 15.04
CA GLY A 48 15.01 -4.35 15.28
C GLY A 48 15.20 -5.67 14.55
N LEU A 49 14.10 -6.38 14.31
CA LEU A 49 14.05 -7.51 13.38
C LEU A 49 13.35 -7.06 12.08
N GLY A 50 13.77 -7.57 10.92
CA GLY A 50 13.15 -7.14 9.68
C GLY A 50 13.18 -8.17 8.55
N ALA A 51 12.38 -7.89 7.52
CA ALA A 51 12.42 -8.56 6.23
C ALA A 51 11.95 -7.60 5.14
N TYR A 52 12.62 -7.59 4.01
CA TYR A 52 12.11 -6.95 2.81
C TYR A 52 11.02 -7.82 2.16
N VAL A 53 10.02 -7.18 1.59
CA VAL A 53 8.92 -7.84 0.88
C VAL A 53 8.89 -7.31 -0.54
N HIS A 54 9.20 -8.19 -1.50
CA HIS A 54 9.05 -7.92 -2.93
C HIS A 54 7.87 -8.72 -3.46
N LEU A 55 6.81 -8.01 -3.83
CA LEU A 55 5.63 -8.68 -4.36
C LEU A 55 5.87 -9.11 -5.81
N ALA A 56 5.49 -10.35 -6.12
CA ALA A 56 5.75 -10.97 -7.40
C ALA A 56 5.12 -10.18 -8.57
N GLY A 57 5.92 -9.92 -9.60
CA GLY A 57 5.50 -9.14 -10.76
C GLY A 57 5.54 -7.63 -10.57
N LYS A 58 6.07 -7.15 -9.43
CA LYS A 58 6.29 -5.72 -9.19
C LYS A 58 7.65 -5.28 -9.69
N SER A 59 7.67 -4.10 -10.30
CA SER A 59 8.91 -3.38 -10.64
C SER A 59 9.45 -2.63 -9.42
N ASP A 60 10.71 -2.23 -9.46
CA ASP A 60 11.37 -1.48 -8.40
C ASP A 60 10.96 0.03 -8.41
N PHE A 61 9.65 0.31 -8.42
CA PHE A 61 9.11 1.65 -8.15
C PHE A 61 8.90 1.87 -6.66
N LEU A 62 8.31 0.88 -6.00
CA LEU A 62 8.14 0.83 -4.56
C LEU A 62 8.68 -0.48 -4.04
N SER A 63 9.06 -0.48 -2.77
CA SER A 63 9.30 -1.69 -2.01
C SER A 63 8.56 -1.64 -0.69
N ALA A 64 8.42 -2.80 -0.07
CA ALA A 64 7.91 -2.90 1.28
C ALA A 64 8.91 -3.63 2.18
N TYR A 65 8.81 -3.37 3.48
CA TYR A 65 9.46 -4.18 4.50
C TYR A 65 8.55 -4.32 5.72
N VAL A 66 8.80 -5.35 6.50
CA VAL A 66 8.19 -5.51 7.82
C VAL A 66 9.30 -5.39 8.85
N VAL A 67 9.06 -4.60 9.90
CA VAL A 67 9.96 -4.43 11.02
C VAL A 67 9.25 -4.78 12.32
N GLU A 68 9.96 -5.46 13.23
CA GLU A 68 9.49 -5.75 14.58
C GLU A 68 10.43 -5.13 15.61
N ILE A 69 9.83 -4.42 16.55
CA ILE A 69 10.53 -3.79 17.68
C ILE A 69 10.27 -4.65 18.90
N PRO A 70 11.32 -5.23 19.52
CA PRO A 70 11.17 -6.04 20.72
C PRO A 70 10.50 -5.29 21.88
N PRO A 71 9.94 -6.00 22.88
CA PRO A 71 9.37 -5.38 24.06
C PRO A 71 10.34 -4.41 24.75
N GLY A 72 9.88 -3.19 25.02
CA GLY A 72 10.69 -2.11 25.61
C GLY A 72 11.85 -1.61 24.75
N GLY A 73 11.89 -2.04 23.47
CA GLY A 73 12.93 -1.64 22.52
C GLY A 73 12.57 -0.41 21.72
N GLU A 74 13.54 0.00 20.91
CA GLU A 74 13.42 1.11 19.98
C GLU A 74 14.22 0.82 18.71
N LEU A 75 13.85 1.44 17.60
CA LEU A 75 14.68 1.47 16.41
C LEU A 75 15.79 2.52 16.57
N LYS A 76 16.88 2.36 15.85
CA LYS A 76 17.94 3.37 15.79
C LYS A 76 17.38 4.65 15.15
N PRO A 77 17.85 5.83 15.55
CA PRO A 77 17.50 7.08 14.86
C PRO A 77 17.92 7.03 13.40
N GLU A 78 17.02 7.46 12.52
CA GLU A 78 17.27 7.48 11.08
C GLU A 78 16.91 8.83 10.45
N GLN A 79 17.45 9.05 9.26
CA GLN A 79 16.97 10.01 8.26
C GLN A 79 17.29 9.46 6.88
N HIS A 80 16.47 9.75 5.89
CA HIS A 80 16.67 9.19 4.55
C HIS A 80 16.02 10.04 3.46
N MET A 81 16.69 10.13 2.32
CA MET A 81 16.30 10.88 1.12
C MET A 81 15.25 10.15 0.26
N HIS A 82 14.33 9.46 0.89
CA HIS A 82 13.18 8.82 0.23
C HIS A 82 11.93 9.00 1.08
N ASP A 83 10.78 8.90 0.45
CA ASP A 83 9.50 8.91 1.17
C ASP A 83 9.21 7.53 1.77
N GLU A 84 8.61 7.52 2.95
CA GLU A 84 8.23 6.31 3.65
C GLU A 84 6.88 6.46 4.33
N LEU A 85 5.99 5.50 4.09
CA LEU A 85 4.67 5.43 4.70
C LEU A 85 4.57 4.17 5.54
N MET A 86 4.22 4.34 6.82
CA MET A 86 4.18 3.28 7.81
C MET A 86 2.76 2.86 8.12
N HIS A 87 2.54 1.55 8.25
CA HIS A 87 1.29 0.94 8.72
C HIS A 87 1.56 0.05 9.93
N VAL A 88 0.86 0.30 11.03
CA VAL A 88 1.01 -0.49 12.26
C VAL A 88 0.20 -1.79 12.15
N ILE A 89 0.91 -2.92 12.11
CA ILE A 89 0.32 -4.26 12.00
C ILE A 89 -0.14 -4.76 13.36
N SER A 90 0.70 -4.60 14.39
CA SER A 90 0.38 -5.01 15.76
C SER A 90 1.22 -4.28 16.79
N GLY A 91 0.79 -4.33 18.05
CA GLY A 91 1.49 -3.65 19.14
C GLY A 91 1.12 -2.16 19.24
N ARG A 92 1.86 -1.45 20.08
CA ARG A 92 1.68 -0.01 20.34
C ARG A 92 3.01 0.64 20.58
N GLY A 93 3.13 1.91 20.25
CA GLY A 93 4.38 2.63 20.43
C GLY A 93 4.23 4.11 20.17
N ALA A 94 5.36 4.75 19.94
CA ALA A 94 5.43 6.16 19.61
C ALA A 94 6.47 6.40 18.51
N THR A 95 6.27 7.48 17.76
CA THR A 95 7.24 7.99 16.79
C THR A 95 7.57 9.42 17.13
N VAL A 96 8.85 9.76 17.05
CA VAL A 96 9.35 11.14 17.16
C VAL A 96 9.92 11.53 15.80
N ILE A 97 9.47 12.66 15.26
CA ILE A 97 9.96 13.25 14.01
C ILE A 97 10.48 14.65 14.31
N GLU A 98 11.70 14.96 13.88
CA GLU A 98 12.30 16.28 13.99
C GLU A 98 12.13 17.01 12.66
N ASP A 99 11.41 18.12 12.69
CA ASP A 99 11.19 18.96 11.50
C ASP A 99 12.48 19.72 11.10
N PRO A 100 12.51 20.37 9.91
CA PRO A 100 13.68 21.10 9.43
C PRO A 100 14.10 22.26 10.35
N ASN A 101 13.24 22.73 11.25
CA ASN A 101 13.54 23.78 12.20
C ASN A 101 14.06 23.23 13.55
N GLY A 102 14.22 21.90 13.66
CA GLY A 102 14.65 21.20 14.87
C GLY A 102 13.54 21.00 15.90
N LYS A 103 12.29 21.29 15.58
CA LYS A 103 11.15 21.01 16.45
C LYS A 103 10.80 19.54 16.37
N LYS A 104 10.58 18.93 17.54
CA LYS A 104 10.19 17.52 17.64
C LYS A 104 8.68 17.41 17.77
N HIS A 105 8.11 16.56 16.92
CA HIS A 105 6.72 16.12 16.96
C HIS A 105 6.71 14.67 17.44
N SER A 106 5.86 14.35 18.41
CA SER A 106 5.73 13.02 18.96
C SER A 106 4.27 12.61 19.00
N PHE A 107 3.98 11.41 18.56
CA PHE A 107 2.63 10.82 18.57
C PHE A 107 2.68 9.34 18.93
N GLU A 108 1.64 8.89 19.62
CA GLU A 108 1.46 7.48 20.00
C GLU A 108 0.55 6.79 18.99
N TRP A 109 0.88 5.55 18.67
CA TRP A 109 0.14 4.74 17.70
C TRP A 109 -0.20 3.35 18.25
N GLY A 110 -1.26 2.76 17.71
CA GLY A 110 -1.71 1.40 17.94
C GLY A 110 -1.97 0.66 16.62
N PRO A 111 -2.51 -0.56 16.70
CA PRO A 111 -2.84 -1.35 15.50
C PRO A 111 -3.72 -0.57 14.54
N THR A 112 -3.49 -0.74 13.24
CA THR A 112 -4.16 -0.08 12.12
C THR A 112 -3.86 1.41 11.92
N ALA A 113 -3.03 2.01 12.75
CA ALA A 113 -2.55 3.37 12.49
C ALA A 113 -1.68 3.43 11.24
N ILE A 114 -1.68 4.60 10.59
CA ILE A 114 -0.74 4.94 9.51
C ILE A 114 -0.12 6.32 9.75
N PHE A 115 1.12 6.48 9.31
CA PHE A 115 1.81 7.77 9.34
C PHE A 115 2.88 7.84 8.25
N GLY A 116 3.25 9.04 7.88
CA GLY A 116 4.35 9.30 6.96
C GLY A 116 5.63 9.71 7.68
N ILE A 117 6.75 9.33 7.13
CA ILE A 117 8.06 9.88 7.46
C ILE A 117 8.41 10.89 6.37
N PRO A 118 8.39 12.21 6.65
CA PRO A 118 8.74 13.21 5.65
C PRO A 118 10.17 13.02 5.15
N MET A 119 10.38 13.24 3.85
CA MET A 119 11.68 13.06 3.23
C MET A 119 12.80 13.75 4.00
N ASN A 120 13.79 12.98 4.36
CA ASN A 120 15.00 13.37 5.11
C ASN A 120 14.74 14.00 6.49
N ALA A 121 13.55 13.79 7.08
CA ALA A 121 13.32 14.16 8.47
C ALA A 121 14.00 13.15 9.41
N LYS A 122 14.69 13.66 10.44
CA LYS A 122 15.22 12.78 11.49
C LYS A 122 14.07 12.20 12.28
N HIS A 123 14.09 10.89 12.48
CA HIS A 123 13.01 10.23 13.20
C HIS A 123 13.51 9.03 14.01
N GLN A 124 12.70 8.63 14.99
CA GLN A 124 12.94 7.44 15.79
C GLN A 124 11.61 6.82 16.22
N ILE A 125 11.55 5.49 16.23
CA ILE A 125 10.35 4.70 16.53
C ILE A 125 10.58 3.84 17.76
N PHE A 126 9.61 3.85 18.69
CA PHE A 126 9.71 3.22 20.01
C PHE A 126 8.55 2.23 20.21
N ASN A 127 8.84 1.07 20.78
CA ASN A 127 7.79 0.18 21.28
C ASN A 127 7.35 0.66 22.67
N GLY A 128 6.05 0.96 22.81
CA GLY A 128 5.42 1.40 24.06
C GLY A 128 5.05 0.26 25.04
N SER A 129 5.32 -1.00 24.67
CA SER A 129 5.02 -2.16 25.50
C SER A 129 6.31 -2.78 26.03
N GLY A 130 6.38 -3.00 27.34
CA GLY A 130 7.50 -3.75 27.95
C GLY A 130 7.36 -5.28 27.85
N THR A 131 6.25 -5.79 27.33
CA THR A 131 5.94 -7.23 27.31
C THR A 131 5.63 -7.80 25.94
N GLU A 132 5.17 -6.97 25.01
CA GLU A 132 4.73 -7.38 23.67
C GLU A 132 5.57 -6.68 22.59
N PRO A 133 5.93 -7.37 21.52
CA PRO A 133 6.58 -6.72 20.37
C PRO A 133 5.60 -5.83 19.62
N ALA A 134 6.14 -4.89 18.85
CA ALA A 134 5.37 -4.07 17.91
C ALA A 134 5.84 -4.35 16.50
N ARG A 135 4.92 -4.64 15.58
CA ARG A 135 5.20 -4.84 14.15
C ARG A 135 4.61 -3.71 13.32
N LEU A 136 5.44 -3.17 12.45
CA LEU A 136 5.05 -2.19 11.44
C LEU A 136 5.44 -2.71 10.06
N ALA A 137 4.66 -2.33 9.07
CA ALA A 137 5.03 -2.49 7.67
C ALA A 137 5.24 -1.12 7.05
N ALA A 138 6.27 -0.96 6.27
CA ALA A 138 6.54 0.24 5.52
C ALA A 138 6.40 -0.01 4.02
N VAL A 139 5.98 1.02 3.28
CA VAL A 139 6.12 1.09 1.83
C VAL A 139 6.89 2.36 1.51
N THR A 140 7.86 2.25 0.62
CA THR A 140 8.85 3.30 0.35
C THR A 140 9.20 3.36 -1.13
N ASP A 141 9.57 4.54 -1.62
CA ASP A 141 10.11 4.76 -2.96
C ASP A 141 11.65 4.63 -3.02
N LEU A 142 12.27 4.10 -1.96
CA LEU A 142 13.71 3.82 -1.88
C LEU A 142 14.29 3.18 -3.14
N PRO A 143 13.62 2.21 -3.81
CA PRO A 143 14.21 1.59 -5.01
C PRO A 143 14.53 2.60 -6.11
N ILE A 144 13.62 3.55 -6.37
CA ILE A 144 13.84 4.59 -7.39
C ILE A 144 15.00 5.49 -6.97
N ILE A 145 14.98 5.98 -5.74
CA ILE A 145 16.00 6.87 -5.22
C ILE A 145 17.37 6.19 -5.25
N PHE A 146 17.42 4.93 -4.81
CA PHE A 146 18.66 4.18 -4.81
C PHE A 146 19.20 3.90 -6.22
N ASN A 147 18.32 3.52 -7.14
CA ASN A 147 18.70 3.26 -8.54
C ASN A 147 19.10 4.52 -9.32
N ILE A 148 18.72 5.72 -8.85
CA ILE A 148 19.16 7.00 -9.44
C ILE A 148 20.50 7.45 -8.88
N PHE A 149 20.68 7.41 -7.56
CA PHE A 149 21.83 8.01 -6.89
C PHE A 149 22.97 7.05 -6.61
N HIS A 150 22.70 5.76 -6.41
CA HIS A 150 23.68 4.68 -6.19
C HIS A 150 24.62 4.89 -4.99
N ARG A 151 24.25 5.73 -4.03
CA ARG A 151 25.11 6.13 -2.92
C ARG A 151 24.36 6.06 -1.58
N PRO A 152 24.65 5.04 -0.72
CA PRO A 152 24.04 4.95 0.60
C PRO A 152 24.24 6.22 1.44
N GLU A 153 25.44 6.82 1.37
CA GLU A 153 25.77 8.02 2.15
C GLU A 153 24.91 9.23 1.74
N PHE A 154 24.58 9.35 0.44
CA PHE A 154 23.68 10.39 -0.04
C PHE A 154 22.25 10.17 0.44
N ILE A 155 21.84 8.92 0.57
CA ILE A 155 20.46 8.54 0.88
C ILE A 155 20.21 8.57 2.40
N PHE A 156 21.15 8.05 3.22
CA PHE A 156 20.98 7.86 4.65
C PHE A 156 21.78 8.80 5.55
N ASP A 157 22.66 9.63 4.97
CA ASP A 157 23.52 10.57 5.73
C ASP A 157 23.59 11.94 5.00
N ASN A 158 22.47 12.43 4.51
CA ASN A 158 22.40 13.68 3.76
C ASN A 158 22.01 14.83 4.70
N PRO A 159 22.80 15.91 4.81
CA PRO A 159 22.49 17.03 5.70
C PRO A 159 21.37 17.96 5.17
N PHE A 160 20.87 17.76 3.95
CA PHE A 160 19.86 18.62 3.35
C PHE A 160 18.51 18.48 4.12
N THR A 161 17.77 19.57 4.19
CA THR A 161 16.42 19.60 4.77
C THR A 161 15.43 20.16 3.77
N PHE A 162 14.15 19.80 3.92
CA PHE A 162 13.04 20.26 3.07
C PHE A 162 12.08 21.12 3.91
N PRO A 163 12.37 22.43 4.12
CA PRO A 163 11.54 23.30 4.95
C PRO A 163 10.08 23.38 4.53
N GLU A 164 9.82 23.21 3.23
CA GLU A 164 8.48 23.18 2.63
C GLU A 164 7.67 21.95 3.01
N ARG A 165 8.32 20.89 3.49
CA ARG A 165 7.68 19.66 3.98
C ARG A 165 7.48 19.66 5.50
N SER A 166 7.56 20.81 6.13
CA SER A 166 7.26 20.96 7.57
C SER A 166 5.76 21.03 7.78
N GLU A 167 5.24 20.05 8.51
CA GLU A 167 3.82 19.93 8.80
C GLU A 167 3.42 20.71 10.07
N THR A 168 2.14 21.03 10.17
CA THR A 168 1.60 21.66 11.39
C THR A 168 1.50 20.64 12.52
N ASP A 169 1.57 21.08 13.78
CA ASP A 169 1.42 20.20 14.95
C ASP A 169 0.18 19.33 14.90
N ARG A 170 -0.93 19.89 14.45
CA ARG A 170 -2.22 19.21 14.34
C ARG A 170 -2.15 17.93 13.48
N TYR A 171 -1.29 17.90 12.47
CA TYR A 171 -1.12 16.74 11.61
C TYR A 171 -0.45 15.56 12.33
N TYR A 172 0.29 15.82 13.39
CA TYR A 172 0.86 14.80 14.26
C TYR A 172 -0.06 14.39 15.43
N GLU A 173 -1.15 15.15 15.65
CA GLU A 173 -2.16 14.88 16.68
C GLU A 173 -3.34 14.03 16.15
N GLY A 174 -3.28 13.55 14.92
CA GLY A 174 -4.36 12.81 14.27
C GLY A 174 -5.44 13.69 13.66
N GLU A 175 -5.25 15.01 13.66
CA GLU A 175 -6.09 15.95 12.93
C GLU A 175 -5.59 16.14 11.50
N GLY A 176 -6.43 16.70 10.66
CA GLY A 176 -6.07 16.94 9.26
C GLY A 176 -7.04 17.87 8.56
N GLU A 177 -6.84 18.03 7.26
CA GLU A 177 -7.68 18.87 6.42
C GLU A 177 -8.39 18.04 5.33
N PHE A 178 -9.71 18.18 5.32
CA PHE A 178 -10.54 17.56 4.29
C PHE A 178 -10.56 18.42 3.03
N ARG A 179 -10.15 17.81 1.90
CA ARG A 179 -10.13 18.49 0.61
C ARG A 179 -10.92 17.69 -0.44
N LYS A 180 -11.67 18.38 -1.28
CA LYS A 180 -12.29 17.80 -2.49
C LYS A 180 -11.29 17.90 -3.64
N ILE A 181 -10.96 16.77 -4.25
CA ILE A 181 -10.05 16.72 -5.41
C ILE A 181 -10.84 16.87 -6.71
N LYS A 182 -11.91 16.08 -6.86
CA LYS A 182 -12.87 16.11 -7.96
C LYS A 182 -14.22 15.56 -7.49
N PRO A 183 -15.30 15.61 -8.26
CA PRO A 183 -16.56 14.99 -7.88
C PRO A 183 -16.37 13.52 -7.48
N GLY A 184 -16.82 13.16 -6.26
CA GLY A 184 -16.69 11.82 -5.69
C GLY A 184 -15.31 11.45 -5.15
N ARG A 185 -14.29 12.29 -5.32
CA ARG A 185 -12.93 12.04 -4.80
C ARG A 185 -12.55 13.05 -3.74
N HIS A 186 -12.09 12.53 -2.62
CA HIS A 186 -11.73 13.32 -1.45
C HIS A 186 -10.35 12.93 -0.93
N GLN A 187 -9.68 13.87 -0.29
CA GLN A 187 -8.38 13.70 0.35
C GLN A 187 -8.42 14.21 1.77
N TRP A 188 -7.77 13.49 2.66
CA TRP A 188 -7.43 13.91 4.01
C TRP A 188 -5.94 14.20 4.06
N GLU A 189 -5.59 15.43 4.33
CA GLU A 189 -4.21 15.88 4.44
C GLU A 189 -3.82 15.90 5.91
N THR A 190 -2.82 15.08 6.27
CA THR A 190 -2.35 14.87 7.65
C THR A 190 -0.97 14.22 7.63
N ASN A 191 -0.36 14.01 8.79
CA ASN A 191 0.79 13.11 8.88
C ASN A 191 0.51 11.82 9.65
N PHE A 192 -0.60 11.77 10.38
CA PHE A 192 -0.92 10.64 11.23
C PHE A 192 -2.43 10.36 11.24
N VAL A 193 -2.80 9.09 10.99
CA VAL A 193 -4.17 8.60 11.16
C VAL A 193 -4.12 7.50 12.22
N PRO A 194 -4.70 7.71 13.40
CA PRO A 194 -4.57 6.77 14.52
C PRO A 194 -5.34 5.47 14.36
N ASP A 195 -6.43 5.45 13.58
CA ASP A 195 -7.31 4.29 13.45
C ASP A 195 -7.99 4.25 12.08
N LEU A 196 -7.54 3.36 11.22
CA LEU A 196 -8.14 3.14 9.90
C LEU A 196 -9.44 2.35 9.94
N VAL A 197 -9.69 1.59 11.02
CA VAL A 197 -10.92 0.78 11.14
C VAL A 197 -12.13 1.67 11.35
N ASN A 198 -12.00 2.71 12.16
CA ASN A 198 -13.09 3.62 12.51
C ASN A 198 -13.05 4.95 11.75
N PHE A 199 -12.08 5.17 10.87
CA PHE A 199 -12.02 6.39 10.07
C PHE A 199 -13.24 6.51 9.15
N GLU A 200 -13.94 7.67 9.17
CA GLU A 200 -15.10 7.91 8.32
C GLU A 200 -14.71 8.10 6.86
N LEU A 201 -15.33 7.30 5.99
CA LEU A 201 -15.05 7.31 4.57
C LEU A 201 -16.22 7.89 3.78
N PRO A 202 -16.02 8.92 2.96
CA PRO A 202 -17.05 9.42 2.07
C PRO A 202 -17.42 8.38 1.00
N PRO A 203 -18.67 8.38 0.53
CA PRO A 203 -19.12 7.50 -0.54
C PRO A 203 -18.32 7.70 -1.83
N TRP A 204 -17.97 6.59 -2.47
CA TRP A 204 -17.35 6.56 -3.79
C TRP A 204 -17.82 5.35 -4.59
N ILE A 205 -18.88 5.58 -5.37
CA ILE A 205 -19.61 4.51 -6.08
C ILE A 205 -19.00 4.13 -7.44
N ALA A 206 -18.02 4.89 -7.94
CA ALA A 206 -17.43 4.64 -9.26
C ALA A 206 -16.86 3.22 -9.41
N ARG A 207 -16.32 2.64 -8.33
CA ARG A 207 -15.81 1.26 -8.27
C ARG A 207 -16.86 0.20 -7.95
N GLY A 208 -18.13 0.57 -7.93
CA GLY A 208 -19.26 -0.34 -7.69
C GLY A 208 -19.51 -0.66 -6.22
N ALA A 209 -20.56 -1.45 -5.99
CA ALA A 209 -20.96 -2.08 -4.72
C ALA A 209 -20.86 -1.17 -3.48
N ALA A 210 -21.52 0.01 -3.52
CA ALA A 210 -21.57 0.98 -2.41
C ALA A 210 -20.22 1.26 -1.76
N GLY A 211 -19.19 1.42 -2.58
CA GLY A 211 -17.83 1.66 -2.11
C GLY A 211 -17.67 3.03 -1.45
N ASN A 212 -16.84 3.07 -0.43
CA ASN A 212 -16.35 4.29 0.19
C ASN A 212 -14.84 4.38 -0.01
N ASN A 213 -14.32 5.61 -0.10
CA ASN A 213 -12.88 5.83 -0.30
C ASN A 213 -12.47 7.21 0.17
N ILE A 214 -11.26 7.32 0.67
CA ILE A 214 -10.57 8.59 0.85
C ILE A 214 -9.09 8.41 0.54
N GLN A 215 -8.48 9.43 -0.04
CA GLN A 215 -7.03 9.50 -0.21
C GLN A 215 -6.42 10.16 1.01
N PHE A 216 -5.23 9.72 1.38
CA PHE A 216 -4.42 10.38 2.39
C PHE A 216 -3.19 11.01 1.74
N LEU A 217 -2.88 12.23 2.12
CA LEU A 217 -1.58 12.84 1.92
C LEU A 217 -0.88 12.85 3.27
N LEU A 218 0.12 12.00 3.42
CA LEU A 218 0.86 11.78 4.66
C LEU A 218 2.28 12.31 4.53
N GLY A 219 2.72 13.12 5.50
CA GLY A 219 4.09 13.62 5.56
C GLY A 219 4.51 14.44 4.35
N ASP A 220 3.55 15.06 3.66
CA ASP A 220 3.78 15.76 2.38
C ASP A 220 4.52 14.88 1.35
N SER A 221 4.25 13.57 1.37
CA SER A 221 4.89 12.56 0.55
C SER A 221 4.58 12.72 -0.93
N SER A 222 5.52 12.30 -1.78
CA SER A 222 5.31 12.11 -3.23
C SER A 222 4.60 10.79 -3.56
N MET A 223 4.33 9.94 -2.55
CA MET A 223 3.58 8.70 -2.70
C MET A 223 2.07 8.93 -2.57
N HIS A 224 1.29 8.08 -3.24
CA HIS A 224 -0.15 8.04 -3.08
C HIS A 224 -0.54 7.05 -1.98
N CYS A 225 -1.52 7.43 -1.17
CA CYS A 225 -2.10 6.53 -0.16
C CYS A 225 -3.61 6.68 -0.16
N HIS A 226 -4.35 5.59 -0.10
CA HIS A 226 -5.80 5.65 0.07
C HIS A 226 -6.36 4.43 0.80
N ILE A 227 -7.52 4.61 1.43
CA ILE A 227 -8.29 3.50 1.98
C ILE A 227 -9.60 3.36 1.24
N SER A 228 -9.97 2.13 0.93
CA SER A 228 -11.25 1.79 0.31
C SER A 228 -12.01 0.80 1.19
N GLN A 229 -13.34 0.92 1.17
CA GLN A 229 -14.26 0.03 1.87
C GLN A 229 -15.34 -0.47 0.93
N PHE A 230 -15.82 -1.69 1.15
CA PHE A 230 -16.98 -2.26 0.48
C PHE A 230 -17.67 -3.28 1.39
N PHE A 231 -18.96 -3.52 1.14
CA PHE A 231 -19.81 -4.31 2.04
C PHE A 231 -19.51 -5.81 1.99
N GLU A 232 -19.95 -6.49 3.02
CA GLU A 232 -20.04 -7.96 3.06
C GLU A 232 -20.88 -8.49 1.90
N GLY A 233 -20.51 -9.62 1.34
CA GLY A 233 -21.21 -10.24 0.22
C GLY A 233 -21.22 -9.43 -1.07
N THR A 234 -20.23 -8.53 -1.25
CA THR A 234 -20.06 -7.74 -2.47
C THR A 234 -18.66 -7.83 -3.03
N TYR A 235 -18.49 -7.39 -4.28
CA TYR A 235 -17.19 -7.25 -4.93
C TYR A 235 -17.11 -5.97 -5.76
N LYS A 236 -15.90 -5.50 -5.98
CA LYS A 236 -15.61 -4.30 -6.76
C LYS A 236 -15.65 -4.60 -8.26
N LYS A 237 -15.82 -3.57 -9.09
CA LYS A 237 -15.58 -3.67 -10.53
C LYS A 237 -14.11 -3.99 -10.80
N ALA A 238 -13.86 -4.85 -11.77
CA ALA A 238 -12.51 -5.11 -12.24
C ALA A 238 -11.91 -3.86 -12.86
N HIS A 239 -10.63 -3.65 -12.63
CA HIS A 239 -9.92 -2.51 -13.21
C HIS A 239 -8.42 -2.80 -13.30
N ALA A 240 -7.76 -2.08 -14.17
CA ALA A 240 -6.32 -2.07 -14.28
C ALA A 240 -5.78 -0.66 -14.03
N HIS A 241 -4.57 -0.61 -13.52
CA HIS A 241 -3.76 0.61 -13.46
C HIS A 241 -2.28 0.19 -13.53
N ASN A 242 -1.45 1.08 -14.03
CA ASN A 242 -0.01 0.80 -14.07
C ASN A 242 0.63 1.04 -12.73
N ALA A 243 1.74 0.95 -12.45
CA ALA A 243 2.60 1.25 -11.31
C ALA A 243 2.00 1.04 -9.91
N GLY A 244 2.55 0.13 -9.25
CA GLY A 244 3.02 0.21 -7.90
C GLY A 244 2.10 -0.08 -6.75
N ALA A 245 0.81 -0.40 -6.90
CA ALA A 245 -0.05 -0.63 -5.73
C ALA A 245 0.50 -1.70 -4.79
N HIS A 246 0.63 -1.36 -3.51
CA HIS A 246 0.87 -2.27 -2.39
C HIS A 246 -0.37 -2.20 -1.49
N ILE A 247 -1.10 -3.31 -1.37
CA ILE A 247 -2.42 -3.37 -0.76
C ILE A 247 -2.35 -4.14 0.55
N PHE A 248 -2.71 -3.48 1.66
CA PHE A 248 -2.90 -4.12 2.95
C PHE A 248 -4.38 -4.36 3.21
N CYS A 249 -4.76 -5.58 3.57
CA CYS A 249 -6.07 -5.84 4.14
C CYS A 249 -6.10 -5.32 5.58
N VAL A 250 -7.04 -4.42 5.89
CA VAL A 250 -7.23 -3.83 7.21
C VAL A 250 -8.34 -4.56 7.98
N THR A 251 -9.48 -4.80 7.32
CA THR A 251 -10.62 -5.57 7.88
C THR A 251 -11.23 -6.47 6.82
N GLY A 252 -11.95 -7.50 7.28
CA GLY A 252 -12.62 -8.47 6.42
C GLY A 252 -11.68 -9.52 5.87
N GLU A 253 -12.26 -10.50 5.19
CA GLU A 253 -11.54 -11.57 4.50
C GLU A 253 -12.09 -11.74 3.09
N GLY A 254 -11.22 -12.10 2.17
CA GLY A 254 -11.63 -12.27 0.80
C GLY A 254 -10.52 -12.76 -0.11
N TYR A 255 -10.74 -12.51 -1.37
CA TYR A 255 -9.74 -12.82 -2.39
C TYR A 255 -9.74 -11.75 -3.49
N SER A 256 -8.65 -11.72 -4.23
CA SER A 256 -8.55 -10.94 -5.46
C SER A 256 -8.23 -11.86 -6.62
N LEU A 257 -8.80 -11.57 -7.78
CA LEU A 257 -8.43 -12.18 -9.04
C LEU A 257 -7.51 -11.22 -9.80
N LEU A 258 -6.41 -11.74 -10.34
CA LEU A 258 -5.40 -10.99 -11.06
C LEU A 258 -5.18 -11.64 -12.44
N TRP A 259 -5.38 -10.89 -13.53
CA TRP A 259 -5.20 -11.37 -14.91
C TRP A 259 -4.69 -10.27 -15.83
N LYS A 260 -4.01 -10.63 -16.88
CA LYS A 260 -3.56 -9.68 -17.89
C LYS A 260 -4.68 -9.40 -18.90
N GLU A 261 -4.60 -8.23 -19.53
CA GLU A 261 -5.49 -7.92 -20.64
C GLU A 261 -5.49 -9.04 -21.69
N GLY A 262 -6.69 -9.48 -22.09
CA GLY A 262 -6.91 -10.60 -23.04
C GLY A 262 -6.82 -12.00 -22.44
N GLU A 263 -6.46 -12.17 -21.17
CA GLU A 263 -6.55 -13.45 -20.48
C GLU A 263 -7.96 -13.73 -19.97
N ASN A 264 -8.27 -15.02 -19.76
CA ASN A 264 -9.55 -15.44 -19.21
C ASN A 264 -9.64 -15.10 -17.70
N PRO A 265 -10.54 -14.20 -17.27
CA PRO A 265 -10.62 -13.80 -15.86
C PRO A 265 -11.04 -14.96 -14.93
N VAL A 266 -11.68 -16.00 -15.44
CA VAL A 266 -12.07 -17.18 -14.65
C VAL A 266 -10.87 -18.08 -14.30
N GLU A 267 -9.82 -18.01 -15.11
CA GLU A 267 -8.54 -18.70 -14.89
C GLU A 267 -7.49 -17.81 -14.24
N ALA A 268 -7.91 -16.62 -13.78
CA ALA A 268 -7.06 -15.63 -13.17
C ALA A 268 -6.32 -16.17 -11.94
N ARG A 269 -5.18 -15.58 -11.64
CA ARG A 269 -4.49 -15.87 -10.40
C ARG A 269 -5.32 -15.36 -9.22
N ARG A 270 -5.67 -16.27 -8.34
CA ARG A 270 -6.33 -15.95 -7.08
C ARG A 270 -5.30 -15.64 -5.98
N VAL A 271 -5.54 -14.58 -5.23
CA VAL A 271 -4.79 -14.18 -4.05
C VAL A 271 -5.77 -14.01 -2.91
N ASP A 272 -5.71 -14.89 -1.91
CA ASP A 272 -6.54 -14.78 -0.71
C ASP A 272 -5.93 -13.76 0.27
N TRP A 273 -6.78 -13.01 0.97
CA TRP A 273 -6.35 -12.00 1.92
C TRP A 273 -7.25 -11.96 3.18
N LYS A 274 -6.65 -11.58 4.28
CA LYS A 274 -7.22 -11.34 5.60
C LYS A 274 -6.47 -10.17 6.27
N PRO A 275 -6.92 -9.62 7.41
CA PRO A 275 -6.22 -8.56 8.10
C PRO A 275 -4.72 -8.85 8.28
N GLY A 276 -3.88 -7.87 7.93
CA GLY A 276 -2.42 -7.99 7.93
C GLY A 276 -1.80 -8.59 6.67
N THR A 277 -2.61 -9.02 5.69
CA THR A 277 -2.06 -9.47 4.39
C THR A 277 -1.65 -8.27 3.53
N LEU A 278 -0.40 -8.29 3.08
CA LEU A 278 0.15 -7.41 2.05
C LEU A 278 0.18 -8.16 0.72
N TYR A 279 -0.40 -7.60 -0.32
CA TYR A 279 -0.41 -8.16 -1.68
C TYR A 279 -0.45 -7.05 -2.74
N ALA A 280 -0.22 -7.40 -4.01
CA ALA A 280 -0.37 -6.44 -5.10
C ALA A 280 -0.72 -7.13 -6.42
N PRO A 281 -1.44 -6.45 -7.33
CA PRO A 281 -1.45 -6.85 -8.73
C PRO A 281 -0.05 -6.62 -9.32
N PRO A 282 0.43 -7.51 -10.22
CA PRO A 282 1.64 -7.28 -11.00
C PRO A 282 1.56 -5.95 -11.77
N ASP A 283 2.72 -5.34 -12.03
CA ASP A 283 2.79 -4.12 -12.84
C ASP A 283 2.47 -4.42 -14.33
N GLY A 284 2.05 -3.38 -15.04
CA GLY A 284 1.59 -3.46 -16.41
C GLY A 284 0.05 -3.52 -16.49
N PRO A 285 -0.53 -3.81 -17.66
CA PRO A 285 -1.96 -3.86 -17.85
C PRO A 285 -2.58 -5.12 -17.21
N THR A 286 -2.47 -5.21 -15.88
CA THR A 286 -3.02 -6.31 -15.08
C THR A 286 -4.32 -5.88 -14.46
N TYR A 287 -5.43 -6.47 -14.93
CA TYR A 287 -6.72 -6.34 -14.29
C TYR A 287 -6.72 -7.01 -12.92
N HIS A 288 -7.42 -6.41 -11.99
CA HIS A 288 -7.64 -6.99 -10.68
C HIS A 288 -9.04 -6.66 -10.18
N GLN A 289 -9.58 -7.57 -9.37
CA GLN A 289 -10.91 -7.47 -8.80
C GLN A 289 -10.91 -8.02 -7.38
N HIS A 290 -11.60 -7.34 -6.46
CA HIS A 290 -11.59 -7.66 -5.03
C HIS A 290 -12.96 -8.14 -4.58
N PHE A 291 -13.00 -9.28 -3.86
CA PHE A 291 -14.20 -9.99 -3.44
C PHE A 291 -14.21 -10.14 -1.92
N ASN A 292 -15.23 -9.60 -1.27
CA ASN A 292 -15.41 -9.76 0.18
C ASN A 292 -16.27 -10.99 0.46
N VAL A 293 -15.68 -12.00 1.08
CA VAL A 293 -16.35 -13.24 1.47
C VAL A 293 -16.45 -13.42 2.99
N SER A 294 -16.34 -12.31 3.73
CA SER A 294 -16.53 -12.26 5.19
C SER A 294 -17.92 -11.75 5.58
N GLN A 295 -18.22 -11.82 6.88
CA GLN A 295 -19.48 -11.31 7.46
C GLN A 295 -19.41 -9.83 7.84
N GLU A 296 -18.30 -9.17 7.54
CA GLU A 296 -18.05 -7.78 7.85
C GLU A 296 -17.60 -6.99 6.61
N GLN A 297 -17.63 -5.67 6.73
CA GLN A 297 -17.13 -4.80 5.70
C GLN A 297 -15.62 -4.98 5.54
N SER A 298 -15.15 -5.09 4.31
CA SER A 298 -13.73 -5.11 4.02
C SER A 298 -13.20 -3.72 3.81
N ARG A 299 -12.07 -3.43 4.47
CA ARG A 299 -11.23 -2.25 4.23
C ARG A 299 -9.87 -2.69 3.75
N TYR A 300 -9.39 -2.04 2.71
CA TYR A 300 -8.01 -2.20 2.25
C TYR A 300 -7.34 -0.84 2.09
N LEU A 301 -6.11 -0.78 2.57
CA LEU A 301 -5.20 0.35 2.48
C LEU A 301 -4.28 0.14 1.29
N VAL A 302 -4.11 1.15 0.47
CA VAL A 302 -3.26 1.08 -0.73
C VAL A 302 -2.20 2.15 -0.67
N PHE A 303 -0.97 1.77 -0.93
CA PHE A 303 0.15 2.67 -1.20
C PHE A 303 0.55 2.52 -2.65
N ASP A 304 0.61 3.64 -3.36
CA ASP A 304 0.94 3.71 -4.78
C ASP A 304 2.08 4.70 -5.03
N PHE A 305 2.77 4.50 -6.15
CA PHE A 305 3.77 5.42 -6.64
C PHE A 305 3.14 6.64 -7.31
N GLY A 306 3.65 7.83 -6.99
CA GLY A 306 3.19 9.08 -7.59
C GLY A 306 2.00 9.70 -6.86
N GLY A 307 2.27 10.60 -5.92
CA GLY A 307 1.27 11.31 -5.13
C GLY A 307 0.46 12.33 -5.91
N SER A 308 -0.62 12.80 -5.29
CA SER A 308 -1.50 13.81 -5.87
C SER A 308 -0.87 15.22 -5.88
N ARG A 309 0.00 15.52 -4.94
CA ARG A 309 0.68 16.82 -4.82
C ARG A 309 1.97 16.88 -5.65
N TYR A 310 2.75 15.82 -5.64
CA TYR A 310 4.01 15.70 -6.37
C TYR A 310 3.92 14.53 -7.36
N PRO A 311 3.22 14.71 -8.49
CA PRO A 311 3.07 13.63 -9.45
C PRO A 311 4.41 13.36 -10.14
N VAL A 312 4.97 12.20 -9.91
CA VAL A 312 6.19 11.73 -10.61
C VAL A 312 5.84 11.25 -12.01
N LEU A 313 4.61 10.80 -12.21
CA LEU A 313 4.05 10.42 -13.51
C LEU A 313 2.94 11.42 -13.89
N ASP A 314 2.63 11.54 -15.19
CA ASP A 314 1.51 12.38 -15.63
C ASP A 314 0.20 11.87 -15.02
N SER A 315 -0.22 12.52 -13.94
CA SER A 315 -1.40 12.16 -13.16
C SER A 315 -2.71 12.29 -13.92
N LYS A 316 -2.76 13.10 -14.99
CA LYS A 316 -3.97 13.28 -15.78
C LYS A 316 -4.36 12.01 -16.51
N MET A 317 -3.39 11.26 -17.02
CA MET A 317 -3.63 9.99 -17.71
C MET A 317 -3.90 8.82 -16.76
N TRP A 318 -3.38 8.84 -15.54
CA TRP A 318 -3.28 7.66 -14.68
C TRP A 318 -4.30 7.61 -13.56
N ILE A 319 -4.43 8.70 -12.79
CA ILE A 319 -5.15 8.67 -11.51
C ILE A 319 -6.59 9.15 -11.66
N TYR A 320 -6.87 10.07 -12.58
CA TYR A 320 -8.12 10.82 -12.53
C TYR A 320 -9.09 10.62 -13.69
N GLU A 321 -8.66 10.21 -14.84
CA GLU A 321 -9.52 10.16 -16.03
C GLU A 321 -9.85 8.75 -16.53
N ASN A 322 -8.91 7.80 -16.41
CA ASN A 322 -9.06 6.48 -17.03
C ASN A 322 -9.40 5.35 -16.05
N MET A 323 -9.02 5.47 -14.77
CA MET A 323 -9.23 4.39 -13.80
C MET A 323 -10.68 4.12 -13.46
N ASP A 324 -11.55 5.15 -13.52
CA ASP A 324 -12.97 5.06 -13.20
C ASP A 324 -13.85 5.05 -14.47
N ARG A 325 -13.23 4.97 -15.63
CA ARG A 325 -13.90 4.97 -16.93
C ARG A 325 -13.94 3.58 -17.50
N SER A 326 -15.08 3.19 -18.06
CA SER A 326 -15.25 1.90 -18.74
C SER A 326 -14.22 1.70 -19.84
N GLU A 327 -13.74 0.47 -20.00
CA GLU A 327 -12.86 0.07 -21.11
C GLU A 327 -13.53 0.29 -22.47
N THR A 328 -14.86 0.08 -22.57
CA THR A 328 -15.63 0.35 -23.79
C THR A 328 -15.65 1.83 -24.17
N ALA A 329 -15.32 2.71 -23.23
CA ALA A 329 -15.17 4.15 -23.43
C ALA A 329 -13.70 4.61 -23.43
N GLY A 330 -12.75 3.67 -23.56
CA GLY A 330 -11.31 3.94 -23.59
C GLY A 330 -10.68 4.13 -22.19
N GLY A 331 -11.32 3.65 -21.14
CA GLY A 331 -10.79 3.58 -19.78
C GLY A 331 -10.16 2.23 -19.46
N MET A 332 -10.07 1.93 -18.18
CA MET A 332 -9.42 0.70 -17.66
C MET A 332 -10.30 0.00 -16.59
N GLN A 333 -11.61 0.17 -16.66
CA GLN A 333 -12.57 -0.46 -15.75
C GLN A 333 -13.57 -1.31 -16.55
N ILE A 334 -13.78 -2.55 -16.09
CA ILE A 334 -14.81 -3.44 -16.63
C ILE A 334 -16.10 -3.19 -15.85
N GLU A 335 -17.13 -2.73 -16.53
CA GLU A 335 -18.44 -2.53 -15.91
C GLU A 335 -19.09 -3.88 -15.60
N TYR A 336 -19.98 -3.95 -14.62
CA TYR A 336 -20.64 -5.20 -14.25
C TYR A 336 -21.45 -5.83 -15.38
N GLU A 337 -21.96 -5.01 -16.30
CA GLU A 337 -22.69 -5.45 -17.48
C GLU A 337 -21.78 -6.14 -18.51
N ASP A 338 -20.52 -5.75 -18.55
CA ASP A 338 -19.50 -6.23 -19.47
C ASP A 338 -18.65 -7.36 -18.85
N GLU A 339 -18.84 -7.63 -17.56
CA GLU A 339 -18.11 -8.66 -16.81
C GLU A 339 -18.51 -10.09 -17.26
N ASP A 340 -17.55 -10.99 -17.36
CA ASP A 340 -17.83 -12.42 -17.58
C ASP A 340 -18.76 -12.95 -16.45
N PRO A 341 -19.95 -13.46 -16.80
CA PRO A 341 -20.95 -13.89 -15.80
C PRO A 341 -20.43 -14.98 -14.84
N ARG A 342 -19.46 -15.78 -15.28
CA ARG A 342 -18.84 -16.80 -14.45
C ARG A 342 -18.08 -16.24 -13.25
N ILE A 343 -17.65 -14.99 -13.29
CA ILE A 343 -17.05 -14.31 -12.14
C ILE A 343 -18.06 -14.22 -10.98
N HIS A 344 -19.28 -13.84 -11.28
CA HIS A 344 -20.34 -13.81 -10.27
C HIS A 344 -20.69 -15.19 -9.74
N GLU A 345 -20.76 -16.18 -10.60
CA GLU A 345 -21.00 -17.59 -10.21
C GLU A 345 -19.92 -18.09 -9.25
N LEU A 346 -18.65 -17.86 -9.56
CA LEU A 346 -17.52 -18.20 -8.67
C LEU A 346 -17.64 -17.50 -7.31
N PHE A 347 -18.05 -16.24 -7.29
CA PHE A 347 -18.23 -15.50 -6.06
C PHE A 347 -19.37 -16.08 -5.20
N GLU A 348 -20.51 -16.42 -5.81
CA GLU A 348 -21.64 -17.07 -5.10
C GLU A 348 -21.24 -18.44 -4.54
N GLU A 349 -20.48 -19.24 -5.30
CA GLU A 349 -19.95 -20.52 -4.81
C GLU A 349 -19.04 -20.33 -3.58
N GLU A 350 -18.17 -19.29 -3.60
CA GLU A 350 -17.29 -19.00 -2.48
C GLU A 350 -18.06 -18.54 -1.23
N LEU A 351 -19.10 -17.74 -1.40
CA LEU A 351 -19.98 -17.34 -0.31
C LEU A 351 -20.78 -18.53 0.25
N ALA A 352 -21.31 -19.38 -0.62
CA ALA A 352 -22.06 -20.57 -0.21
C ALA A 352 -21.23 -21.53 0.66
N LYS A 353 -19.94 -21.72 0.36
CA LYS A 353 -18.99 -22.51 1.18
C LYS A 353 -18.86 -21.97 2.60
N ARG A 354 -19.16 -20.69 2.82
CA ARG A 354 -19.10 -19.99 4.09
C ARG A 354 -20.48 -19.77 4.74
N GLY A 355 -21.54 -20.26 4.11
CA GLY A 355 -22.91 -20.04 4.54
C GLY A 355 -23.40 -18.60 4.36
N LEU A 356 -22.77 -17.86 3.48
CA LEU A 356 -23.09 -16.47 3.15
C LEU A 356 -23.88 -16.38 1.83
N ARG A 357 -24.41 -15.19 1.55
CA ARG A 357 -25.13 -14.89 0.31
C ARG A 357 -24.60 -13.62 -0.33
N SER A 358 -24.67 -13.58 -1.66
CA SER A 358 -24.34 -12.39 -2.42
C SER A 358 -25.37 -11.29 -2.20
N ARG A 359 -24.88 -10.06 -2.07
CA ARG A 359 -25.68 -8.83 -2.07
C ARG A 359 -25.54 -8.06 -3.38
N MET A 360 -24.90 -8.65 -4.38
CA MET A 360 -24.66 -7.98 -5.66
C MET A 360 -25.95 -7.61 -6.39
N HIS A 361 -27.07 -8.30 -6.17
CA HIS A 361 -28.39 -7.96 -6.71
C HIS A 361 -28.86 -6.54 -6.31
N GLU A 362 -28.36 -5.99 -5.19
CA GLU A 362 -28.65 -4.62 -4.77
C GLU A 362 -27.99 -3.58 -5.70
N PHE A 363 -26.93 -3.96 -6.42
CA PHE A 363 -26.12 -3.09 -7.27
C PHE A 363 -26.20 -3.46 -8.75
N ILE A 364 -26.57 -4.68 -9.06
CA ILE A 364 -26.71 -5.22 -10.41
C ILE A 364 -28.09 -5.88 -10.52
N PRO A 365 -29.13 -5.10 -10.87
CA PRO A 365 -30.52 -5.60 -10.88
C PRO A 365 -30.76 -6.80 -11.80
N SER A 366 -29.95 -7.02 -12.81
CA SER A 366 -30.04 -8.19 -13.71
C SER A 366 -29.54 -9.49 -13.09
N ARG A 367 -28.85 -9.43 -11.95
CA ARG A 367 -28.35 -10.61 -11.23
C ARG A 367 -29.32 -10.92 -10.10
N THR A 368 -30.19 -11.90 -10.31
CA THR A 368 -31.13 -12.39 -9.30
C THR A 368 -30.36 -13.10 -8.18
N ALA A 369 -30.87 -12.95 -6.96
CA ALA A 369 -30.33 -13.60 -5.75
C ALA A 369 -30.48 -15.12 -5.80
#